data_1feb787923973fc549e9183ee5525844
#
_entry.id   1feb787923973fc549e9183ee5525844
#
_cell.length_a   1.000
_cell.length_b   1.000
_cell.length_c   1.000
_cell.angle_alpha   90.00
_cell.angle_beta   90.00
_cell.angle_gamma   90.00
#
_symmetry.space_group_name_H-M   'P 1'
#
loop_
_entity.id
_entity.type
_entity.pdbx_description
1 polymer ?
#
loop_
_entity_poly.entity_id
_entity_poly.type
_entity_poly.pdbx_seq_one_letter_code
_entity_poly.pdbx_strand_id
1 'polypeptide(L)'
;MKNQADGNDAAISTNFSLVSCEGTQVKICGDFMSDADGAKLKPFIDDMAISWLSQVAGNLSSSCPVALSNYTVSVAVGGNGTDIGSLPPSCLDAVKSTACKPNPFPFPKCVCNITQGVSPFAPSDLITELPGRRSRSILYCFLFKVVDAIPGQFCTNATTFQKVEFWANEAVRTKVLGFSLRAAGATEWKNISTSWGGKGEETLKATPIGWNLGQANGGHVCVEVDRSVSLDTLCLGPTPNTCWINIFDPSRTCCPLYPTYYTQ
;
A
#
# COMPACT_ATOMS: atom_id res chain seq x y z
N MET A 1 7.86 4.52 -23.27
CA MET A 1 8.66 5.28 -24.26
C MET A 1 9.16 4.38 -25.37
N LYS A 2 10.02 3.36 -25.11
CA LYS A 2 10.64 2.53 -26.17
C LYS A 2 9.63 1.93 -27.16
N ASN A 3 8.57 1.26 -26.68
CA ASN A 3 7.58 0.63 -27.56
C ASN A 3 6.89 1.65 -28.51
N GLN A 4 6.68 2.89 -28.03
CA GLN A 4 6.13 3.95 -28.87
C GLN A 4 7.15 4.50 -29.86
N ALA A 5 8.42 4.57 -29.47
CA ALA A 5 9.48 4.97 -30.38
C ALA A 5 9.64 3.95 -31.51
N ASP A 6 9.69 2.66 -31.18
CA ASP A 6 9.78 1.57 -32.16
C ASP A 6 8.57 1.56 -33.12
N GLY A 7 7.35 1.81 -32.60
CA GLY A 7 6.11 1.85 -33.40
C GLY A 7 5.97 3.08 -34.29
N ASN A 8 6.78 4.13 -34.09
CA ASN A 8 6.75 5.37 -34.86
C ASN A 8 8.10 5.66 -35.57
N ASP A 9 8.94 4.65 -35.74
CA ASP A 9 10.26 4.77 -36.38
C ASP A 9 11.14 5.89 -35.78
N ALA A 10 11.01 6.14 -34.48
CA ALA A 10 11.81 7.12 -33.74
C ALA A 10 13.08 6.46 -33.21
N ALA A 11 14.23 6.80 -33.77
CA ALA A 11 15.50 6.21 -33.38
C ALA A 11 15.94 6.71 -31.99
N ILE A 12 16.32 5.75 -31.11
CA ILE A 12 16.84 6.00 -29.77
C ILE A 12 18.35 5.81 -29.79
N SER A 13 19.13 6.80 -29.33
CA SER A 13 20.57 6.71 -29.17
C SER A 13 20.96 6.13 -27.81
N THR A 14 20.31 6.56 -26.75
CA THR A 14 20.49 6.05 -25.39
C THR A 14 19.17 5.50 -24.86
N ASN A 15 19.13 4.22 -24.49
CA ASN A 15 17.92 3.60 -23.95
C ASN A 15 17.44 4.33 -22.68
N PHE A 16 16.12 4.46 -22.56
CA PHE A 16 15.50 5.01 -21.36
C PHE A 16 15.75 4.09 -20.15
N SER A 17 16.39 4.64 -19.14
CA SER A 17 16.76 3.91 -17.91
C SER A 17 16.52 4.76 -16.66
N LEU A 18 16.37 4.10 -15.53
CA LEU A 18 16.24 4.73 -14.23
C LEU A 18 17.54 5.47 -13.89
N VAL A 19 17.45 6.78 -13.63
CA VAL A 19 18.56 7.64 -13.20
C VAL A 19 18.57 7.81 -11.70
N SER A 20 17.40 8.11 -11.11
CA SER A 20 17.24 8.24 -9.66
C SER A 20 15.85 7.82 -9.22
N CYS A 21 15.80 7.36 -7.97
CA CYS A 21 14.56 7.08 -7.25
C CYS A 21 14.75 7.56 -5.82
N GLU A 22 14.38 8.81 -5.55
CA GLU A 22 14.65 9.48 -4.29
C GLU A 22 13.38 10.13 -3.74
N GLY A 23 13.10 9.88 -2.46
CA GLY A 23 11.99 10.51 -1.75
C GLY A 23 10.67 10.42 -2.51
N THR A 24 10.27 11.53 -3.12
CA THR A 24 9.00 11.67 -3.84
C THR A 24 9.18 11.72 -5.36
N GLN A 25 10.37 11.44 -5.89
CA GLN A 25 10.66 11.58 -7.32
C GLN A 25 11.32 10.33 -7.89
N VAL A 26 10.86 9.92 -9.07
CA VAL A 26 11.51 8.92 -9.92
C VAL A 26 11.90 9.59 -11.23
N LYS A 27 13.18 9.50 -11.61
CA LYS A 27 13.72 10.08 -12.84
C LYS A 27 14.19 8.99 -13.78
N ILE A 28 13.66 9.01 -15.00
CA ILE A 28 14.03 8.11 -16.10
C ILE A 28 14.50 8.97 -17.27
N CYS A 29 15.70 8.72 -17.78
CA CYS A 29 16.27 9.46 -18.90
C CYS A 29 16.70 8.52 -20.04
N GLY A 30 16.72 9.06 -21.23
CA GLY A 30 17.20 8.45 -22.48
C GLY A 30 17.27 9.51 -23.55
N ASP A 31 17.95 9.23 -24.66
CA ASP A 31 18.16 10.19 -25.74
C ASP A 31 17.68 9.62 -27.07
N PHE A 32 17.08 10.46 -27.89
CA PHE A 32 16.78 10.19 -29.28
C PHE A 32 18.03 10.47 -30.15
N MET A 33 18.12 9.84 -31.31
CA MET A 33 19.20 10.08 -32.25
C MET A 33 19.22 11.51 -32.79
N SER A 34 18.04 12.15 -32.87
CA SER A 34 17.86 13.52 -33.31
C SER A 34 16.59 14.14 -32.72
N ASP A 35 16.49 15.47 -32.76
CA ASP A 35 15.28 16.20 -32.42
C ASP A 35 14.09 15.79 -33.31
N ALA A 36 14.36 15.46 -34.58
CA ALA A 36 13.35 14.97 -35.51
C ALA A 36 12.79 13.61 -35.09
N ASP A 37 13.61 12.72 -34.52
CA ASP A 37 13.15 11.43 -33.98
C ASP A 37 12.30 11.64 -32.74
N GLY A 38 12.72 12.48 -31.82
CA GLY A 38 11.90 12.84 -30.66
C GLY A 38 10.57 13.45 -31.07
N ALA A 39 10.57 14.36 -32.05
CA ALA A 39 9.37 15.04 -32.52
C ALA A 39 8.29 14.09 -33.09
N LYS A 40 8.65 12.88 -33.55
CA LYS A 40 7.70 11.86 -34.01
C LYS A 40 6.76 11.40 -32.89
N LEU A 41 7.19 11.48 -31.62
CA LEU A 41 6.36 11.10 -30.47
C LEU A 41 5.49 12.25 -29.95
N LYS A 42 5.66 13.47 -30.45
CA LYS A 42 4.91 14.63 -29.99
C LYS A 42 3.38 14.46 -30.00
N PRO A 43 2.76 13.80 -31.00
CA PRO A 43 1.32 13.56 -30.99
C PRO A 43 0.83 12.61 -29.88
N PHE A 44 1.72 11.81 -29.30
CA PHE A 44 1.37 10.75 -28.36
C PHE A 44 1.78 11.04 -26.92
N ILE A 45 2.64 12.04 -26.70
CA ILE A 45 3.28 12.26 -25.39
C ILE A 45 2.30 12.59 -24.28
N ASP A 46 1.24 13.33 -24.60
CA ASP A 46 0.18 13.65 -23.64
C ASP A 46 -0.57 12.40 -23.16
N ASP A 47 -0.95 11.52 -24.08
CA ASP A 47 -1.64 10.26 -23.75
C ASP A 47 -0.73 9.31 -22.99
N MET A 48 0.55 9.27 -23.34
CA MET A 48 1.56 8.51 -22.62
C MET A 48 1.70 9.03 -21.18
N ALA A 49 1.79 10.34 -20.99
CA ALA A 49 1.90 10.95 -19.66
C ALA A 49 0.64 10.67 -18.80
N ILE A 50 -0.55 10.69 -19.39
CA ILE A 50 -1.80 10.30 -18.71
C ILE A 50 -1.76 8.82 -18.35
N SER A 51 -1.30 7.95 -19.26
CA SER A 51 -1.19 6.52 -19.01
C SER A 51 -0.23 6.22 -17.84
N TRP A 52 0.94 6.86 -17.82
CA TRP A 52 1.90 6.71 -16.71
C TRP A 52 1.36 7.25 -15.40
N LEU A 53 0.69 8.41 -15.43
CA LEU A 53 0.03 8.96 -14.25
C LEU A 53 -1.01 8.00 -13.70
N SER A 54 -1.80 7.36 -14.58
CA SER A 54 -2.80 6.38 -14.19
C SER A 54 -2.20 5.09 -13.59
N GLN A 55 -1.02 4.69 -14.04
CA GLN A 55 -0.31 3.52 -13.47
C GLN A 55 0.13 3.78 -12.03
N VAL A 56 0.50 5.02 -11.70
CA VAL A 56 0.96 5.41 -10.35
C VAL A 56 -0.22 5.80 -9.45
N ALA A 57 -1.10 6.65 -9.94
CA ALA A 57 -2.20 7.22 -9.16
C ALA A 57 -3.49 6.37 -9.20
N GLY A 58 -3.51 5.30 -10.00
CA GLY A 58 -4.71 4.49 -10.22
C GLY A 58 -5.66 5.15 -11.23
N ASN A 59 -6.89 4.69 -11.27
CA ASN A 59 -7.90 5.26 -12.15
C ASN A 59 -8.19 6.71 -11.74
N LEU A 60 -7.85 7.68 -12.60
CA LEU A 60 -7.97 9.12 -12.34
C LEU A 60 -9.42 9.59 -12.10
N SER A 61 -10.42 8.77 -12.45
CA SER A 61 -11.83 9.01 -12.16
C SER A 61 -12.30 8.45 -10.82
N SER A 62 -11.47 7.65 -10.14
CA SER A 62 -11.74 7.05 -8.83
C SER A 62 -10.77 7.58 -7.76
N SER A 63 -10.70 6.98 -6.61
CA SER A 63 -9.77 7.38 -5.56
C SER A 63 -8.34 6.92 -5.86
N CYS A 64 -7.35 7.77 -5.60
CA CYS A 64 -5.94 7.38 -5.61
C CYS A 64 -5.66 6.27 -4.57
N PRO A 65 -4.55 5.51 -4.71
CA PRO A 65 -4.05 4.67 -3.64
C PRO A 65 -3.90 5.44 -2.33
N VAL A 66 -4.19 4.79 -1.21
CA VAL A 66 -4.16 5.42 0.12
C VAL A 66 -2.80 6.05 0.44
N ALA A 67 -1.71 5.40 -0.01
CA ALA A 67 -0.36 5.91 0.16
C ALA A 67 -0.11 7.28 -0.49
N LEU A 68 -0.93 7.65 -1.47
CA LEU A 68 -0.85 8.93 -2.18
C LEU A 68 -1.87 9.96 -1.68
N SER A 69 -2.64 9.64 -0.65
CA SER A 69 -3.64 10.54 -0.07
C SER A 69 -3.00 11.86 0.38
N ASN A 70 -3.61 12.98 0.02
CA ASN A 70 -3.11 14.34 0.23
C ASN A 70 -1.88 14.75 -0.61
N TYR A 71 -1.38 13.89 -1.49
CA TYR A 71 -0.31 14.28 -2.41
C TYR A 71 -0.89 14.73 -3.76
N THR A 72 -0.14 15.56 -4.46
CA THR A 72 -0.31 15.78 -5.90
C THR A 72 0.70 14.90 -6.61
N VAL A 73 0.22 14.00 -7.46
CA VAL A 73 1.06 13.15 -8.30
C VAL A 73 1.18 13.82 -9.66
N SER A 74 2.39 13.94 -10.17
CA SER A 74 2.67 14.56 -11.44
C SER A 74 3.60 13.70 -12.29
N VAL A 75 3.35 13.66 -13.58
CA VAL A 75 4.26 13.15 -14.60
C VAL A 75 4.67 14.31 -15.47
N ALA A 76 5.96 14.53 -15.60
CA ALA A 76 6.52 15.55 -16.48
C ALA A 76 7.51 14.92 -17.46
N VAL A 77 7.41 15.32 -18.70
CA VAL A 77 8.35 15.00 -19.78
C VAL A 77 8.97 16.30 -20.24
N GLY A 78 10.28 16.33 -20.39
CA GLY A 78 11.01 17.52 -20.82
C GLY A 78 12.48 17.25 -20.97
N GLY A 79 13.28 18.28 -21.10
CA GLY A 79 14.74 18.18 -21.13
C GLY A 79 15.32 17.74 -19.79
N ASN A 80 16.64 17.57 -19.74
CA ASN A 80 17.35 17.12 -18.53
C ASN A 80 17.42 18.25 -17.48
N GLY A 81 16.49 18.26 -16.53
CA GLY A 81 16.47 19.16 -15.37
C GLY A 81 16.46 18.43 -14.04
N THR A 82 16.63 19.14 -12.93
CA THR A 82 16.67 18.56 -11.58
C THR A 82 15.28 18.37 -11.01
N ASP A 83 14.35 19.29 -11.28
CA ASP A 83 13.01 19.29 -10.73
C ASP A 83 11.96 19.40 -11.85
N ILE A 84 10.73 18.94 -11.58
CA ILE A 84 9.61 19.00 -12.56
C ILE A 84 9.38 20.42 -13.05
N GLY A 85 9.43 21.43 -12.15
CA GLY A 85 9.23 22.82 -12.48
C GLY A 85 10.41 23.51 -13.18
N SER A 86 11.58 22.86 -13.24
CA SER A 86 12.83 23.37 -13.83
C SER A 86 13.28 22.58 -15.07
N LEU A 87 12.43 21.68 -15.59
CA LEU A 87 12.75 20.94 -16.80
C LEU A 87 12.92 21.90 -17.98
N PRO A 88 14.10 21.92 -18.67
CA PRO A 88 14.28 22.76 -19.83
C PRO A 88 13.36 22.29 -20.97
N PRO A 89 12.96 23.21 -21.85
CA PRO A 89 12.20 22.85 -23.04
C PRO A 89 12.92 21.78 -23.86
N SER A 90 12.15 20.86 -24.43
CA SER A 90 12.66 19.83 -25.34
C SER A 90 11.67 19.62 -26.50
N CYS A 91 12.05 18.80 -27.48
CA CYS A 91 11.16 18.41 -28.58
C CYS A 91 9.92 17.65 -28.08
N LEU A 92 10.00 17.03 -26.88
CA LEU A 92 8.90 16.43 -26.16
C LEU A 92 8.68 17.20 -24.86
N ASP A 93 7.48 17.70 -24.69
CA ASP A 93 7.09 18.48 -23.53
C ASP A 93 5.65 18.14 -23.15
N ALA A 94 5.46 17.61 -21.94
CA ALA A 94 4.15 17.29 -21.37
C ALA A 94 4.20 17.28 -19.85
N VAL A 95 3.17 17.87 -19.22
CA VAL A 95 2.97 17.78 -17.78
C VAL A 95 1.52 17.37 -17.51
N LYS A 96 1.35 16.31 -16.76
CA LYS A 96 0.04 15.84 -16.27
C LYS A 96 0.10 15.66 -14.77
N SER A 97 -0.92 16.10 -14.07
CA SER A 97 -1.00 15.96 -12.62
C SER A 97 -2.40 15.62 -12.16
N THR A 98 -2.49 14.96 -11.01
CA THR A 98 -3.73 14.71 -10.30
C THR A 98 -3.52 14.94 -8.82
N ALA A 99 -4.47 15.64 -8.19
CA ALA A 99 -4.49 15.80 -6.73
C ALA A 99 -5.24 14.62 -6.12
N CYS A 100 -4.53 13.83 -5.33
CA CYS A 100 -5.13 12.76 -4.57
C CYS A 100 -5.85 13.33 -3.35
N LYS A 101 -7.18 13.37 -3.41
CA LYS A 101 -8.01 13.86 -2.30
C LYS A 101 -7.67 13.12 -1.01
N PRO A 102 -7.89 13.74 0.16
CA PRO A 102 -7.79 13.04 1.43
C PRO A 102 -8.55 11.74 1.38
N ASN A 103 -7.96 10.69 1.95
CA ASN A 103 -8.61 9.39 1.98
C ASN A 103 -9.97 9.52 2.70
N PRO A 104 -11.11 9.27 2.02
CA PRO A 104 -12.42 9.33 2.64
C PRO A 104 -12.66 8.18 3.62
N PHE A 105 -11.70 7.25 3.76
CA PHE A 105 -11.83 6.13 4.68
C PHE A 105 -11.90 6.63 6.12
N PRO A 106 -12.95 6.27 6.84
CA PRO A 106 -13.10 6.61 8.25
C PRO A 106 -12.18 5.76 9.15
N PHE A 107 -11.11 5.19 8.61
CA PHE A 107 -10.18 4.29 9.26
C PHE A 107 -8.72 4.61 8.87
N PRO A 108 -7.78 4.62 9.83
CA PRO A 108 -7.98 4.42 11.27
C PRO A 108 -8.67 5.61 11.95
N LYS A 109 -9.24 5.37 13.13
CA LYS A 109 -9.87 6.44 13.95
C LYS A 109 -8.86 7.26 14.74
N CYS A 110 -7.62 6.78 14.89
CA CYS A 110 -6.55 7.50 15.58
C CYS A 110 -5.81 8.46 14.64
N VAL A 111 -5.32 9.55 15.20
CA VAL A 111 -4.44 10.49 14.49
C VAL A 111 -3.02 9.95 14.57
N CYS A 112 -2.51 9.41 13.47
CA CYS A 112 -1.18 8.81 13.35
C CYS A 112 -0.71 8.85 11.91
N ASN A 113 0.58 8.63 11.68
CA ASN A 113 1.13 8.57 10.32
C ASN A 113 0.74 7.25 9.65
N ILE A 114 -0.16 7.31 8.65
CA ILE A 114 -0.69 6.15 7.91
C ILE A 114 0.17 5.75 6.70
N THR A 115 1.27 6.44 6.43
CA THR A 115 2.12 6.17 5.27
C THR A 115 2.74 4.78 5.37
N GLN A 116 2.65 4.00 4.30
CA GLN A 116 3.29 2.69 4.21
C GLN A 116 4.81 2.85 4.27
N GLY A 117 5.49 1.90 4.92
CA GLY A 117 6.94 1.91 5.04
C GLY A 117 7.52 2.85 6.11
N VAL A 118 6.71 3.61 6.86
CA VAL A 118 7.23 4.45 7.97
C VAL A 118 7.72 3.63 9.16
N SER A 119 7.37 2.35 9.21
CA SER A 119 7.82 1.39 10.23
C SER A 119 8.28 0.11 9.54
N PRO A 120 9.15 -0.70 10.18
CA PRO A 120 9.67 -1.92 9.57
C PRO A 120 8.66 -3.07 9.50
N PHE A 121 7.44 -2.90 9.97
CA PHE A 121 6.43 -3.94 9.95
C PHE A 121 5.45 -3.72 8.79
N ALA A 122 5.25 -4.77 7.99
CA ALA A 122 4.27 -4.79 6.91
C ALA A 122 3.54 -6.15 6.84
N PRO A 123 2.28 -6.19 6.41
CA PRO A 123 1.64 -7.46 6.08
C PRO A 123 2.16 -7.97 4.74
N SER A 124 2.00 -9.27 4.50
CA SER A 124 1.93 -9.80 3.15
C SER A 124 0.62 -9.37 2.49
N ASP A 125 0.62 -9.23 1.19
CA ASP A 125 -0.55 -8.77 0.45
C ASP A 125 -1.70 -9.80 0.46
N LEU A 126 -1.37 -11.10 0.71
CA LEU A 126 -2.34 -12.19 0.64
C LEU A 126 -2.84 -12.63 2.00
N ILE A 127 -4.16 -12.80 2.10
CA ILE A 127 -4.86 -13.42 3.23
C ILE A 127 -5.02 -14.90 2.91
N THR A 128 -4.75 -15.77 3.88
CA THR A 128 -4.96 -17.21 3.76
C THR A 128 -6.08 -17.66 4.69
N GLU A 129 -6.88 -18.64 4.24
CA GLU A 129 -7.90 -19.26 5.07
C GLU A 129 -7.37 -20.58 5.65
N LEU A 130 -7.60 -20.79 6.95
CA LEU A 130 -7.28 -22.03 7.66
C LEU A 130 -8.50 -22.51 8.43
N PRO A 131 -8.60 -23.84 8.72
CA PRO A 131 -9.59 -24.35 9.64
C PRO A 131 -9.50 -23.67 11.01
N GLY A 132 -10.65 -23.25 11.55
CA GLY A 132 -10.71 -22.68 12.89
C GLY A 132 -10.54 -23.73 13.98
N ARG A 133 -10.41 -23.26 15.22
CA ARG A 133 -10.28 -24.12 16.40
C ARG A 133 -11.55 -24.91 16.73
N ARG A 134 -12.68 -24.47 16.20
CA ARG A 134 -13.98 -25.11 16.37
C ARG A 134 -14.49 -25.62 15.03
N SER A 135 -15.29 -26.66 15.03
CA SER A 135 -15.84 -27.25 13.77
C SER A 135 -16.64 -26.25 12.91
N ARG A 136 -17.18 -25.21 13.52
CA ARG A 136 -17.96 -24.15 12.85
C ARG A 136 -17.22 -22.82 12.72
N SER A 137 -15.90 -22.81 12.87
CA SER A 137 -15.10 -21.59 12.68
C SER A 137 -14.08 -21.75 11.57
N ILE A 138 -13.62 -20.60 11.08
CA ILE A 138 -12.52 -20.44 10.14
C ILE A 138 -11.59 -19.36 10.65
N LEU A 139 -10.35 -19.40 10.20
CA LEU A 139 -9.31 -18.41 10.48
C LEU A 139 -8.97 -17.69 9.19
N TYR A 140 -9.12 -16.38 9.15
CA TYR A 140 -8.50 -15.52 8.14
C TYR A 140 -7.14 -15.07 8.66
N CYS A 141 -6.08 -15.52 8.02
CA CYS A 141 -4.71 -15.37 8.49
C CYS A 141 -3.93 -14.34 7.66
N PHE A 142 -3.33 -13.40 8.35
CA PHE A 142 -2.47 -12.35 7.82
C PHE A 142 -1.03 -12.67 8.20
N LEU A 143 -0.18 -12.86 7.19
CA LEU A 143 1.26 -13.06 7.37
C LEU A 143 1.93 -11.69 7.48
N PHE A 144 2.82 -11.52 8.44
CA PHE A 144 3.61 -10.30 8.61
C PHE A 144 5.07 -10.52 8.23
N LYS A 145 5.69 -9.46 7.73
CA LYS A 145 7.10 -9.42 7.32
C LYS A 145 7.78 -8.17 7.89
N VAL A 146 9.10 -8.25 8.00
CA VAL A 146 9.95 -7.09 8.28
C VAL A 146 10.50 -6.60 6.97
N VAL A 147 10.38 -5.29 6.74
CA VAL A 147 10.82 -4.60 5.53
C VAL A 147 11.73 -3.44 5.89
N ASP A 148 12.49 -2.96 4.93
CA ASP A 148 13.26 -1.75 5.09
C ASP A 148 12.32 -0.56 5.21
N ALA A 149 12.38 0.13 6.36
CA ALA A 149 11.56 1.30 6.60
C ALA A 149 12.18 2.54 5.92
N ILE A 150 11.33 3.50 5.56
CA ILE A 150 11.75 4.78 4.98
C ILE A 150 12.69 5.50 5.99
N PRO A 151 13.93 5.81 5.60
CA PRO A 151 14.89 6.47 6.49
C PRO A 151 14.37 7.82 7.01
N GLY A 152 14.75 8.17 8.24
CA GLY A 152 14.44 9.48 8.84
C GLY A 152 13.01 9.66 9.32
N GLN A 153 12.14 8.67 9.20
CA GLN A 153 10.80 8.70 9.78
C GLN A 153 10.87 8.35 11.28
N PHE A 154 9.91 8.87 12.07
CA PHE A 154 9.88 8.65 13.52
C PHE A 154 9.88 7.17 13.92
N CYS A 155 9.17 6.32 13.16
CA CYS A 155 9.03 4.90 13.49
C CYS A 155 9.97 3.97 12.69
N THR A 156 10.96 4.51 11.98
CA THR A 156 11.94 3.71 11.19
C THR A 156 12.65 2.67 12.06
N ASN A 157 12.95 3.01 13.31
CA ASN A 157 13.68 2.15 14.24
C ASN A 157 12.76 1.41 15.21
N ALA A 158 11.48 1.26 14.90
CA ALA A 158 10.57 0.50 15.74
C ALA A 158 11.01 -0.97 15.82
N THR A 159 11.14 -1.50 17.04
CA THR A 159 11.60 -2.88 17.27
C THR A 159 10.50 -3.81 17.74
N THR A 160 9.32 -3.26 18.04
CA THR A 160 8.21 -4.03 18.62
C THR A 160 6.93 -3.84 17.81
N PHE A 161 6.40 -4.94 17.30
CA PHE A 161 5.06 -5.04 16.70
C PHE A 161 4.05 -5.23 17.82
N GLN A 162 3.39 -4.14 18.22
CA GLN A 162 2.57 -4.12 19.43
C GLN A 162 1.12 -4.52 19.18
N LYS A 163 0.53 -4.06 18.06
CA LYS A 163 -0.90 -4.17 17.80
C LYS A 163 -1.18 -4.13 16.30
N VAL A 164 -2.24 -4.81 15.87
CA VAL A 164 -2.86 -4.59 14.57
C VAL A 164 -4.34 -4.26 14.74
N GLU A 165 -4.83 -3.33 13.94
CA GLU A 165 -6.25 -2.99 13.86
C GLU A 165 -6.76 -3.31 12.45
N PHE A 166 -8.01 -3.74 12.38
CA PHE A 166 -8.73 -4.09 11.16
C PHE A 166 -9.94 -3.18 11.02
N TRP A 167 -10.17 -2.65 9.83
CA TRP A 167 -11.44 -2.00 9.53
C TRP A 167 -12.49 -3.09 9.32
N ALA A 168 -13.29 -3.33 10.33
CA ALA A 168 -14.15 -4.50 10.40
C ALA A 168 -15.59 -4.12 10.77
N ASN A 169 -16.53 -4.82 10.16
CA ASN A 169 -17.96 -4.62 10.35
C ASN A 169 -18.38 -5.00 11.78
N GLU A 170 -18.75 -4.00 12.57
CA GLU A 170 -19.19 -4.17 13.96
C GLU A 170 -20.48 -4.98 14.09
N ALA A 171 -21.30 -5.04 13.03
CA ALA A 171 -22.53 -5.82 13.04
C ALA A 171 -22.29 -7.34 13.20
N VAL A 172 -21.11 -7.83 12.81
CA VAL A 172 -20.72 -9.25 13.00
C VAL A 172 -19.88 -9.50 14.24
N ARG A 173 -19.76 -8.52 15.15
CA ARG A 173 -18.94 -8.57 16.36
C ARG A 173 -19.13 -9.83 17.18
N THR A 174 -20.37 -10.30 17.35
CA THR A 174 -20.68 -11.51 18.12
C THR A 174 -20.23 -12.82 17.43
N LYS A 175 -19.95 -12.76 16.13
CA LYS A 175 -19.47 -13.88 15.33
C LYS A 175 -17.94 -13.90 15.18
N VAL A 176 -17.25 -12.87 15.65
CA VAL A 176 -15.77 -12.84 15.73
C VAL A 176 -15.37 -13.46 17.07
N LEU A 177 -14.72 -14.62 17.00
CA LEU A 177 -14.51 -15.51 18.14
C LEU A 177 -13.19 -15.27 18.88
N GLY A 178 -12.24 -14.58 18.26
CA GLY A 178 -10.93 -14.29 18.83
C GLY A 178 -9.85 -14.12 17.79
N PHE A 179 -8.62 -14.08 18.25
CA PHE A 179 -7.44 -14.13 17.41
C PHE A 179 -6.57 -15.32 17.78
N SER A 180 -5.93 -15.89 16.77
CA SER A 180 -4.86 -16.86 16.91
C SER A 180 -3.56 -16.24 16.40
N LEU A 181 -2.55 -16.15 17.24
CA LEU A 181 -1.25 -15.56 16.96
C LEU A 181 -0.19 -16.64 16.90
N ARG A 182 0.66 -16.62 15.89
CA ARG A 182 1.82 -17.50 15.79
C ARG A 182 3.03 -16.69 15.36
N ALA A 183 3.96 -16.46 16.29
CA ALA A 183 5.23 -15.81 15.97
C ALA A 183 6.06 -16.67 14.99
N ALA A 184 6.93 -16.03 14.23
CA ALA A 184 7.87 -16.76 13.38
C ALA A 184 8.71 -17.74 14.20
N GLY A 185 8.87 -18.95 13.68
CA GLY A 185 9.58 -20.05 14.35
C GLY A 185 8.82 -20.73 15.50
N ALA A 186 7.64 -20.22 15.89
CA ALA A 186 6.82 -20.90 16.91
C ALA A 186 5.98 -22.01 16.28
N THR A 187 5.88 -23.14 17.01
CA THR A 187 5.01 -24.27 16.64
C THR A 187 3.58 -24.09 17.15
N GLU A 188 3.43 -23.38 18.28
CA GLU A 188 2.16 -23.24 18.98
C GLU A 188 1.45 -21.93 18.66
N TRP A 189 0.12 -21.99 18.63
CA TRP A 189 -0.74 -20.83 18.49
C TRP A 189 -1.09 -20.24 19.87
N LYS A 190 -0.85 -18.95 20.04
CA LYS A 190 -1.34 -18.18 21.19
C LYS A 190 -2.68 -17.55 20.83
N ASN A 191 -3.70 -17.87 21.63
CA ASN A 191 -5.03 -17.30 21.42
C ASN A 191 -5.25 -16.09 22.33
N ILE A 192 -5.84 -15.03 21.75
CA ILE A 192 -6.23 -13.82 22.48
C ILE A 192 -7.69 -13.47 22.16
N SER A 193 -8.34 -12.79 23.09
CA SER A 193 -9.70 -12.31 22.92
C SER A 193 -9.75 -11.14 21.93
N THR A 194 -10.91 -10.94 21.31
CA THR A 194 -11.18 -9.74 20.49
C THR A 194 -11.24 -8.50 21.36
N SER A 195 -10.73 -7.41 20.84
CA SER A 195 -10.95 -6.06 21.35
C SER A 195 -11.54 -5.21 20.23
N TRP A 196 -12.56 -4.44 20.52
CA TRP A 196 -13.19 -3.56 19.56
C TRP A 196 -13.02 -2.10 19.97
N GLY A 197 -13.05 -1.22 19.01
CA GLY A 197 -13.18 0.22 19.24
C GLY A 197 -14.49 0.61 19.88
N GLY A 198 -14.71 1.89 20.08
CA GLY A 198 -16.01 2.43 20.49
C GLY A 198 -17.11 2.08 19.48
N LYS A 199 -18.36 2.15 19.90
CA LYS A 199 -19.51 1.88 19.02
C LYS A 199 -19.47 2.81 17.79
N GLY A 200 -19.56 2.23 16.61
CA GLY A 200 -19.50 2.96 15.33
C GLY A 200 -18.06 3.27 14.85
N GLU A 201 -17.03 2.82 15.56
CA GLU A 201 -15.64 2.96 15.09
C GLU A 201 -15.25 1.90 14.06
N GLU A 202 -16.01 0.81 13.95
CA GLU A 202 -15.78 -0.27 12.98
C GLU A 202 -14.31 -0.78 13.04
N THR A 203 -13.76 -0.87 14.25
CA THR A 203 -12.36 -1.20 14.47
C THR A 203 -12.22 -2.43 15.35
N LEU A 204 -11.74 -3.52 14.76
CA LEU A 204 -11.38 -4.76 15.45
C LEU A 204 -9.87 -4.76 15.74
N LYS A 205 -9.47 -5.13 16.97
CA LYS A 205 -8.09 -5.00 17.45
C LYS A 205 -7.53 -6.32 17.94
N ALA A 206 -6.35 -6.73 17.42
CA ALA A 206 -5.52 -7.78 18.01
C ALA A 206 -4.44 -7.11 18.86
N THR A 207 -4.56 -7.21 20.16
CA THR A 207 -3.66 -6.56 21.15
C THR A 207 -3.73 -7.27 22.50
N PRO A 208 -2.62 -7.39 23.27
CA PRO A 208 -1.24 -7.11 22.85
C PRO A 208 -0.66 -8.22 21.98
N ILE A 209 0.13 -7.90 20.96
CA ILE A 209 0.92 -8.85 20.18
C ILE A 209 2.31 -8.95 20.81
N GLY A 210 3.05 -7.85 20.88
CA GLY A 210 4.33 -7.71 21.58
C GLY A 210 5.48 -8.47 20.92
N TRP A 211 5.49 -8.61 19.58
CA TRP A 211 6.54 -9.32 18.86
C TRP A 211 7.74 -8.42 18.56
N ASN A 212 8.93 -8.94 18.70
CA ASN A 212 10.14 -8.34 18.16
C ASN A 212 10.24 -8.56 16.63
N LEU A 213 11.26 -7.98 15.99
CA LEU A 213 11.47 -8.09 14.55
C LEU A 213 11.56 -9.55 14.08
N GLY A 214 12.32 -10.40 14.79
CA GLY A 214 12.46 -11.81 14.43
C GLY A 214 11.14 -12.59 14.54
N GLN A 215 10.33 -12.29 15.54
CA GLN A 215 9.01 -12.91 15.75
C GLN A 215 7.96 -12.42 14.75
N ALA A 216 8.05 -11.17 14.31
CA ALA A 216 7.14 -10.58 13.34
C ALA A 216 7.43 -11.07 11.92
N ASN A 217 8.70 -11.30 11.56
CA ASN A 217 9.11 -11.70 10.22
C ASN A 217 8.76 -13.17 9.92
N GLY A 218 7.57 -13.39 9.38
CA GLY A 218 6.97 -14.72 9.19
C GLY A 218 5.90 -15.05 10.23
N GLY A 219 5.55 -14.10 11.11
CA GLY A 219 4.50 -14.23 12.10
C GLY A 219 3.10 -14.13 11.47
N HIS A 220 2.14 -14.84 12.05
CA HIS A 220 0.74 -14.86 11.60
C HIS A 220 -0.18 -14.30 12.68
N VAL A 221 -1.05 -13.37 12.28
CA VAL A 221 -2.19 -12.91 13.07
C VAL A 221 -3.44 -13.35 12.35
N CYS A 222 -4.23 -14.24 12.95
CA CYS A 222 -5.42 -14.78 12.34
C CYS A 222 -6.66 -14.35 13.12
N VAL A 223 -7.68 -13.85 12.41
CA VAL A 223 -9.01 -13.58 12.97
C VAL A 223 -9.83 -14.86 12.89
N GLU A 224 -10.33 -15.36 14.01
CA GLU A 224 -11.26 -16.48 14.05
C GLU A 224 -12.70 -15.99 14.00
N VAL A 225 -13.45 -16.46 13.03
CA VAL A 225 -14.86 -16.12 12.85
C VAL A 225 -15.73 -17.36 12.72
N ASP A 226 -17.03 -17.22 13.03
CA ASP A 226 -18.03 -18.24 12.67
C ASP A 226 -18.03 -18.43 11.15
N ARG A 227 -18.15 -19.66 10.68
CA ARG A 227 -18.09 -20.02 9.24
C ARG A 227 -19.17 -19.34 8.40
N SER A 228 -20.20 -18.78 9.01
CA SER A 228 -21.23 -17.99 8.32
C SER A 228 -20.78 -16.56 7.97
N VAL A 229 -19.58 -16.16 8.38
CA VAL A 229 -19.01 -14.83 8.13
C VAL A 229 -17.95 -14.95 7.06
N SER A 230 -18.25 -14.45 5.86
CA SER A 230 -17.25 -14.31 4.79
C SER A 230 -16.31 -13.15 5.07
N LEU A 231 -15.17 -13.10 4.40
CA LEU A 231 -14.23 -11.99 4.51
C LEU A 231 -14.89 -10.64 4.16
N ASP A 232 -15.71 -10.61 3.09
CA ASP A 232 -16.44 -9.40 2.68
C ASP A 232 -17.50 -8.95 3.69
N THR A 233 -18.00 -9.88 4.50
CA THR A 233 -18.91 -9.53 5.60
C THR A 233 -18.15 -8.99 6.80
N LEU A 234 -16.93 -9.50 7.04
CA LEU A 234 -16.06 -9.09 8.14
C LEU A 234 -15.36 -7.77 7.85
N CYS A 235 -14.70 -7.66 6.70
CA CYS A 235 -13.84 -6.52 6.37
C CYS A 235 -14.64 -5.44 5.64
N LEU A 236 -14.43 -4.21 6.06
CA LEU A 236 -14.99 -3.04 5.39
C LEU A 236 -13.99 -2.48 4.39
N GLY A 237 -14.50 -1.85 3.35
CA GLY A 237 -13.70 -1.20 2.33
C GLY A 237 -14.41 -1.13 1.00
N PRO A 238 -13.87 -0.37 0.04
CA PRO A 238 -14.51 -0.17 -1.26
C PRO A 238 -14.29 -1.34 -2.22
N THR A 239 -13.36 -2.25 -1.90
CA THR A 239 -12.97 -3.35 -2.80
C THR A 239 -13.34 -4.68 -2.17
N PRO A 240 -14.11 -5.54 -2.85
CA PRO A 240 -14.40 -6.90 -2.40
C PRO A 240 -13.12 -7.71 -2.13
N ASN A 241 -13.21 -8.68 -1.24
CA ASN A 241 -12.09 -9.55 -0.84
C ASN A 241 -10.86 -8.80 -0.31
N THR A 242 -11.05 -7.61 0.24
CA THR A 242 -9.97 -6.77 0.75
C THR A 242 -10.20 -6.41 2.21
N CYS A 243 -9.19 -6.63 3.05
CA CYS A 243 -9.17 -6.10 4.42
C CYS A 243 -8.16 -4.97 4.53
N TRP A 244 -8.55 -3.88 5.16
CA TRP A 244 -7.68 -2.76 5.49
C TRP A 244 -7.21 -2.89 6.92
N ILE A 245 -5.90 -2.84 7.11
CA ILE A 245 -5.27 -3.05 8.43
C ILE A 245 -4.23 -1.99 8.71
N ASN A 246 -4.10 -1.63 9.98
CA ASN A 246 -3.04 -0.79 10.50
C ASN A 246 -2.13 -1.57 11.43
N ILE A 247 -0.86 -1.21 11.46
CA ILE A 247 0.16 -1.79 12.33
C ILE A 247 0.67 -0.72 13.29
N PHE A 248 0.79 -1.06 14.56
CA PHE A 248 1.28 -0.14 15.59
C PHE A 248 2.47 -0.71 16.33
N ASP A 249 3.41 0.17 16.59
CA ASP A 249 4.44 0.03 17.60
C ASP A 249 3.94 0.57 18.97
N PRO A 250 4.70 0.46 20.06
CA PRO A 250 4.31 0.99 21.36
C PRO A 250 4.09 2.51 21.40
N SER A 251 4.74 3.28 20.52
CA SER A 251 4.61 4.74 20.49
C SER A 251 3.24 5.22 20.02
N ARG A 252 2.59 4.42 19.15
CA ARG A 252 1.31 4.73 18.51
C ARG A 252 1.34 5.97 17.60
N THR A 253 2.51 6.52 17.32
CA THR A 253 2.69 7.69 16.46
C THR A 253 2.52 7.34 14.99
N CYS A 254 2.90 6.12 14.61
CA CYS A 254 2.73 5.59 13.26
C CYS A 254 1.74 4.43 13.26
N CYS A 255 0.93 4.39 12.21
CA CYS A 255 -0.06 3.36 11.98
C CYS A 255 -0.21 3.09 10.48
N PRO A 256 0.88 2.66 9.80
CA PRO A 256 0.83 2.46 8.36
C PRO A 256 -0.37 1.61 7.96
N LEU A 257 -1.09 2.07 6.93
CA LEU A 257 -2.34 1.48 6.48
C LEU A 257 -2.10 0.64 5.23
N TYR A 258 -2.47 -0.64 5.29
CA TYR A 258 -2.27 -1.58 4.21
C TYR A 258 -3.57 -2.24 3.77
N PRO A 259 -3.82 -2.37 2.46
CA PRO A 259 -4.78 -3.31 1.93
C PRO A 259 -4.17 -4.72 1.93
N THR A 260 -4.98 -5.71 2.21
CA THR A 260 -4.62 -7.13 2.10
C THR A 260 -5.74 -7.86 1.36
N TYR A 261 -5.39 -8.82 0.52
CA TYR A 261 -6.30 -9.41 -0.45
C TYR A 261 -6.52 -10.90 -0.19
N TYR A 262 -7.75 -11.33 -0.39
CA TYR A 262 -8.11 -12.76 -0.38
C TYR A 262 -8.35 -13.23 -1.82
N THR A 263 -7.58 -14.23 -2.24
CA THR A 263 -7.80 -14.92 -3.51
C THR A 263 -8.46 -16.27 -3.23
N GLN A 264 -9.67 -16.45 -3.75
CA GLN A 264 -10.36 -17.74 -3.72
C GLN A 264 -9.66 -18.77 -4.60
#